data_79121c8097308baceb39cf5a8de73990
#
_entry.id   79121c8097308baceb39cf5a8de73990
#
_cell.length_a   1.000
_cell.length_b   1.000
_cell.length_c   1.000
_cell.angle_alpha   90.00
_cell.angle_beta   90.00
_cell.angle_gamma   90.00
#
_symmetry.space_group_name_H-M   'P 1'
#
loop_
_entity.id
_entity.type
_entity.pdbx_description
1 polymer ?
#
loop_
_entity_poly.entity_id
_entity_poly.type
_entity_poly.pdbx_seq_one_letter_code
_entity_poly.pdbx_strand_id
1 'polypeptide(L)'
;MPDRRHFHSGRASCIAERYSWLGRESVVMPERSALSTSTRLLRENFSETVVSALRTFGRSTQMASESAAGAVSDIVRLRFQWREALNQAWYLITVTAIPAILMAVPFGVIVSVQVGNLIHQIGADSLLGAAGGLGVIKQGAPMATGLLLGAAGAAAIAADLGARNIREEIDAMRTMGISPLHRLVIPRMVAMVFVAPMLNILIIFTGVIAGYAVAIGPQGVTPGSYWGTFGSFTVVADIGVSIAKSVLFGFIVVVIACQRGLEAKGGPRGVADGVNAAVVLSVVSIAITNLIITQLVSMFLPTRLA
;
A
#
# COMPACT_ATOMS: atom_id res chain seq x y z
N MET A 1 -15.06 4.89 -72.57
CA MET A 1 -15.16 5.96 -71.48
C MET A 1 -16.63 6.26 -71.28
N PRO A 2 -17.30 5.76 -70.23
CA PRO A 2 -18.60 6.24 -69.84
C PRO A 2 -18.55 6.85 -68.46
N ASP A 3 -19.34 7.87 -68.33
CA ASP A 3 -19.55 8.94 -67.37
C ASP A 3 -19.83 8.48 -65.95
N ARG A 4 -19.08 9.05 -64.98
CA ARG A 4 -19.14 8.77 -63.52
C ARG A 4 -19.99 9.82 -62.77
N ARG A 5 -21.15 10.20 -63.20
CA ARG A 5 -21.89 11.32 -62.58
C ARG A 5 -23.28 11.03 -61.98
N HIS A 6 -23.65 9.79 -61.74
CA HIS A 6 -25.02 9.50 -61.24
C HIS A 6 -25.12 8.63 -59.97
N PHE A 7 -24.09 8.60 -59.10
CA PHE A 7 -24.16 7.72 -57.90
C PHE A 7 -24.16 8.42 -56.56
N HIS A 8 -24.30 9.74 -56.48
CA HIS A 8 -24.23 10.50 -55.19
C HIS A 8 -25.51 11.16 -54.72
N SER A 9 -26.65 11.09 -55.40
CA SER A 9 -27.88 11.77 -54.98
C SER A 9 -28.87 10.94 -54.17
N GLY A 10 -28.72 9.60 -54.16
CA GLY A 10 -29.69 8.69 -53.52
C GLY A 10 -29.47 8.38 -52.03
N ARG A 11 -28.30 8.70 -51.48
CA ARG A 11 -28.01 8.39 -50.05
C ARG A 11 -28.29 9.54 -49.09
N ALA A 12 -28.37 10.77 -49.54
CA ALA A 12 -28.67 11.91 -48.68
C ALA A 12 -30.14 12.05 -48.32
N SER A 13 -31.05 11.62 -49.18
CA SER A 13 -32.50 11.67 -48.93
C SER A 13 -32.98 10.60 -47.92
N CYS A 14 -32.37 9.43 -47.92
CA CYS A 14 -32.74 8.33 -47.03
C CYS A 14 -32.27 8.51 -45.59
N ILE A 15 -31.25 9.36 -45.35
CA ILE A 15 -30.76 9.67 -44.01
C ILE A 15 -31.62 10.80 -43.38
N ALA A 16 -32.07 11.77 -44.18
CA ALA A 16 -32.91 12.85 -43.70
C ALA A 16 -34.32 12.40 -43.24
N GLU A 17 -34.87 11.36 -43.90
CA GLU A 17 -36.21 10.81 -43.57
C GLU A 17 -36.20 9.96 -42.29
N ARG A 18 -35.05 9.40 -41.92
CA ARG A 18 -34.93 8.60 -40.68
C ARG A 18 -34.79 9.42 -39.41
N TYR A 19 -34.48 10.71 -39.51
CA TYR A 19 -34.31 11.63 -38.38
C TYR A 19 -35.45 12.64 -38.20
N SER A 20 -36.48 12.64 -39.04
CA SER A 20 -37.65 13.53 -38.92
C SER A 20 -38.58 13.18 -37.73
N TRP A 21 -38.37 12.03 -37.09
CA TRP A 21 -39.11 11.59 -35.89
C TRP A 21 -38.54 12.11 -34.56
N LEU A 22 -37.37 12.74 -34.57
CA LEU A 22 -36.71 13.25 -33.35
C LEU A 22 -37.02 14.71 -33.03
N GLY A 23 -37.93 15.31 -33.74
CA GLY A 23 -38.23 16.72 -33.59
C GLY A 23 -39.69 17.01 -33.24
N ARG A 24 -40.17 16.58 -32.08
CA ARG A 24 -41.29 17.23 -31.36
C ARG A 24 -41.80 16.39 -30.18
N GLU A 25 -40.99 16.23 -29.15
CA GLU A 25 -41.47 16.12 -27.77
C GLU A 25 -40.49 16.84 -26.87
N SER A 26 -40.79 18.08 -26.57
CA SER A 26 -40.24 18.78 -25.42
C SER A 26 -40.75 18.04 -24.18
N VAL A 27 -40.04 16.99 -23.78
CA VAL A 27 -40.22 16.37 -22.47
C VAL A 27 -39.73 17.39 -21.45
N VAL A 28 -40.62 18.25 -21.01
CA VAL A 28 -40.48 19.03 -19.78
C VAL A 28 -40.45 18.01 -18.66
N MET A 29 -39.30 17.51 -18.33
CA MET A 29 -39.11 16.75 -17.09
C MET A 29 -39.30 17.71 -15.93
N PRO A 30 -40.20 17.44 -14.98
CA PRO A 30 -40.33 18.27 -13.80
C PRO A 30 -39.01 18.17 -13.00
N GLU A 31 -38.33 19.29 -12.87
CA GLU A 31 -37.00 19.44 -12.22
C GLU A 31 -36.93 18.84 -10.80
N ARG A 32 -38.07 18.70 -10.13
CA ARG A 32 -38.18 18.09 -8.80
C ARG A 32 -38.04 16.55 -8.80
N SER A 33 -38.34 15.87 -9.90
CA SER A 33 -38.20 14.40 -9.99
C SER A 33 -36.77 13.97 -10.30
N ALA A 34 -36.00 14.78 -11.03
CA ALA A 34 -34.60 14.51 -11.36
C ALA A 34 -33.72 14.60 -10.12
N LEU A 35 -33.94 15.57 -9.23
CA LEU A 35 -33.17 15.73 -7.99
C LEU A 35 -33.47 14.60 -6.99
N SER A 36 -34.69 14.11 -6.90
CA SER A 36 -35.05 13.00 -6.02
C SER A 36 -34.53 11.65 -6.54
N THR A 37 -34.42 11.51 -7.86
CA THR A 37 -33.85 10.29 -8.48
C THR A 37 -32.33 10.27 -8.34
N SER A 38 -31.66 11.42 -8.55
CA SER A 38 -30.19 11.49 -8.37
C SER A 38 -29.78 11.27 -6.90
N THR A 39 -30.52 11.79 -5.93
CA THR A 39 -30.21 11.55 -4.51
C THR A 39 -30.50 10.12 -4.08
N ARG A 40 -31.51 9.46 -4.64
CA ARG A 40 -31.75 8.02 -4.41
C ARG A 40 -30.65 7.17 -5.02
N LEU A 41 -30.26 7.40 -6.27
CA LEU A 41 -29.17 6.69 -6.93
C LEU A 41 -27.83 6.89 -6.22
N LEU A 42 -27.55 8.09 -5.74
CA LEU A 42 -26.35 8.36 -4.92
C LEU A 42 -26.40 7.61 -3.59
N ARG A 43 -27.55 7.54 -2.94
CA ARG A 43 -27.72 6.84 -1.67
C ARG A 43 -27.67 5.32 -1.83
N GLU A 44 -28.27 4.78 -2.88
CA GLU A 44 -28.21 3.34 -3.21
C GLU A 44 -26.79 2.93 -3.62
N ASN A 45 -26.12 3.69 -4.50
CA ASN A 45 -24.72 3.43 -4.86
C ASN A 45 -23.80 3.57 -3.65
N PHE A 46 -24.03 4.54 -2.75
CA PHE A 46 -23.24 4.70 -1.55
C PHE A 46 -23.44 3.55 -0.57
N SER A 47 -24.70 3.10 -0.36
CA SER A 47 -25.00 1.96 0.51
C SER A 47 -24.44 0.65 -0.06
N GLU A 48 -24.54 0.41 -1.36
CA GLU A 48 -23.94 -0.75 -2.01
C GLU A 48 -22.41 -0.74 -1.93
N THR A 49 -21.80 0.43 -2.13
CA THR A 49 -20.34 0.60 -2.02
C THR A 49 -19.89 0.35 -0.58
N VAL A 50 -20.59 0.89 0.42
CA VAL A 50 -20.25 0.66 1.83
C VAL A 50 -20.44 -0.79 2.24
N VAL A 51 -21.56 -1.43 1.82
CA VAL A 51 -21.82 -2.84 2.12
C VAL A 51 -20.80 -3.75 1.42
N SER A 52 -20.41 -3.46 0.18
CA SER A 52 -19.37 -4.21 -0.53
C SER A 52 -17.99 -4.03 0.11
N ALA A 53 -17.67 -2.82 0.57
CA ALA A 53 -16.45 -2.55 1.33
C ALA A 53 -16.42 -3.31 2.67
N LEU A 54 -17.53 -3.31 3.42
CA LEU A 54 -17.65 -4.07 4.67
C LEU A 54 -17.54 -5.58 4.45
N ARG A 55 -18.15 -6.12 3.39
CA ARG A 55 -18.02 -7.54 3.03
C ARG A 55 -16.58 -7.89 2.65
N THR A 56 -15.92 -7.02 1.92
CA THR A 56 -14.51 -7.19 1.56
C THR A 56 -13.63 -7.18 2.81
N PHE A 57 -13.87 -6.22 3.71
CA PHE A 57 -13.15 -6.13 4.98
C PHE A 57 -13.40 -7.37 5.87
N GLY A 58 -14.64 -7.85 5.95
CA GLY A 58 -14.97 -9.08 6.67
C GLY A 58 -14.27 -10.32 6.12
N ARG A 59 -14.18 -10.45 4.79
CA ARG A 59 -13.42 -11.55 4.15
C ARG A 59 -11.91 -11.42 4.38
N SER A 60 -11.37 -10.19 4.36
CA SER A 60 -9.96 -9.95 4.65
C SER A 60 -9.62 -10.33 6.10
N THR A 61 -10.47 -9.98 7.07
CA THR A 61 -10.25 -10.32 8.48
C THR A 61 -10.38 -11.81 8.74
N GLN A 62 -11.33 -12.50 8.10
CA GLN A 62 -11.44 -13.95 8.18
C GLN A 62 -10.21 -14.63 7.59
N MET A 63 -9.77 -14.23 6.39
CA MET A 63 -8.56 -14.77 5.77
C MET A 63 -7.32 -14.49 6.63
N ALA A 64 -7.23 -13.29 7.24
CA ALA A 64 -6.15 -12.94 8.15
C ALA A 64 -6.11 -13.87 9.37
N SER A 65 -7.27 -14.11 10.00
CA SER A 65 -7.34 -14.96 11.19
C SER A 65 -7.04 -16.44 10.87
N GLU A 66 -7.60 -16.96 9.78
CA GLU A 66 -7.33 -18.33 9.32
C GLU A 66 -5.87 -18.53 8.93
N SER A 67 -5.28 -17.56 8.22
CA SER A 67 -3.89 -17.60 7.81
C SER A 67 -2.93 -17.47 8.99
N ALA A 68 -3.23 -16.57 9.95
CA ALA A 68 -2.42 -16.40 11.15
C ALA A 68 -2.46 -17.68 12.04
N ALA A 69 -3.66 -18.22 12.26
CA ALA A 69 -3.83 -19.47 13.02
C ALA A 69 -3.15 -20.64 12.31
N GLY A 70 -3.28 -20.72 10.98
CA GLY A 70 -2.60 -21.72 10.15
C GLY A 70 -1.08 -21.59 10.24
N ALA A 71 -0.52 -20.39 10.12
CA ALA A 71 0.92 -20.13 10.23
C ALA A 71 1.47 -20.57 11.58
N VAL A 72 0.79 -20.20 12.67
CA VAL A 72 1.19 -20.62 14.02
C VAL A 72 1.13 -22.15 14.17
N SER A 73 0.05 -22.79 13.69
CA SER A 73 -0.10 -24.24 13.78
C SER A 73 0.96 -25.01 12.96
N ASP A 74 1.31 -24.51 11.77
CA ASP A 74 2.31 -25.15 10.90
C ASP A 74 3.74 -24.99 11.44
N ILE A 75 4.03 -23.83 12.06
CA ILE A 75 5.32 -23.59 12.74
C ILE A 75 5.44 -24.51 13.96
N VAL A 76 4.40 -24.59 14.80
CA VAL A 76 4.42 -25.44 16.01
C VAL A 76 4.52 -26.92 15.65
N ARG A 77 3.87 -27.37 14.57
CA ARG A 77 3.91 -28.76 14.11
C ARG A 77 5.16 -29.11 13.29
N LEU A 78 6.11 -28.19 13.13
CA LEU A 78 7.33 -28.34 12.32
C LEU A 78 7.08 -28.81 10.87
N ARG A 79 5.88 -28.55 10.35
CA ARG A 79 5.49 -28.86 8.96
C ARG A 79 5.64 -27.66 8.03
N PHE A 80 6.16 -26.55 8.57
CA PHE A 80 6.32 -25.31 7.83
C PHE A 80 7.37 -25.43 6.72
N GLN A 81 7.05 -24.89 5.55
CA GLN A 81 7.91 -24.95 4.37
C GLN A 81 8.91 -23.78 4.37
N TRP A 82 9.94 -23.87 5.22
CA TRP A 82 10.96 -22.83 5.36
C TRP A 82 11.62 -22.42 4.03
N ARG A 83 11.85 -23.40 3.16
CA ARG A 83 12.48 -23.15 1.85
C ARG A 83 11.62 -22.24 0.98
N GLU A 84 10.32 -22.44 0.98
CA GLU A 84 9.39 -21.61 0.22
C GLU A 84 9.30 -20.19 0.81
N ALA A 85 9.20 -20.07 2.13
CA ALA A 85 9.20 -18.77 2.80
C ALA A 85 10.48 -17.98 2.54
N LEU A 86 11.65 -18.62 2.57
CA LEU A 86 12.93 -18.00 2.26
C LEU A 86 13.02 -17.54 0.80
N ASN A 87 12.54 -18.36 -0.14
CA ASN A 87 12.50 -17.96 -1.55
C ASN A 87 11.58 -16.74 -1.77
N GLN A 88 10.42 -16.71 -1.12
CA GLN A 88 9.50 -15.58 -1.17
C GLN A 88 10.11 -14.33 -0.51
N ALA A 89 10.79 -14.49 0.64
CA ALA A 89 11.47 -13.39 1.31
C ALA A 89 12.61 -12.82 0.44
N TRP A 90 13.41 -13.69 -0.16
CA TRP A 90 14.47 -13.28 -1.08
C TRP A 90 13.94 -12.50 -2.28
N TYR A 91 12.87 -13.01 -2.90
CA TYR A 91 12.22 -12.33 -4.01
C TYR A 91 11.70 -10.93 -3.61
N LEU A 92 11.01 -10.83 -2.46
CA LEU A 92 10.48 -9.57 -1.97
C LEU A 92 11.61 -8.57 -1.65
N ILE A 93 12.68 -9.01 -0.96
CA ILE A 93 13.83 -8.14 -0.65
C ILE A 93 14.48 -7.63 -1.94
N THR A 94 14.70 -8.49 -2.93
CA THR A 94 15.35 -8.11 -4.19
C THR A 94 14.53 -7.04 -4.94
N VAL A 95 13.21 -7.14 -4.91
CA VAL A 95 12.32 -6.17 -5.57
C VAL A 95 12.23 -4.85 -4.77
N THR A 96 12.31 -4.90 -3.44
CA THR A 96 12.03 -3.74 -2.59
C THR A 96 13.27 -3.04 -2.03
N ALA A 97 14.42 -3.70 -1.96
CA ALA A 97 15.62 -3.11 -1.33
C ALA A 97 16.16 -1.87 -2.07
N ILE A 98 16.28 -1.91 -3.40
CA ILE A 98 16.75 -0.79 -4.19
C ILE A 98 15.78 0.40 -4.12
N PRO A 99 14.48 0.24 -4.38
CA PRO A 99 13.50 1.31 -4.16
C PRO A 99 13.49 1.86 -2.73
N ALA A 100 13.75 1.01 -1.71
CA ALA A 100 13.82 1.44 -0.32
C ALA A 100 14.94 2.44 -0.08
N ILE A 101 16.15 2.16 -0.59
CA ILE A 101 17.30 3.07 -0.49
C ILE A 101 17.02 4.37 -1.24
N LEU A 102 16.52 4.27 -2.48
CA LEU A 102 16.19 5.44 -3.32
C LEU A 102 15.11 6.34 -2.70
N MET A 103 14.19 5.77 -1.93
CA MET A 103 13.16 6.52 -1.22
C MET A 103 13.67 7.08 0.12
N ALA A 104 14.52 6.33 0.83
CA ALA A 104 15.01 6.71 2.15
C ALA A 104 15.97 7.91 2.10
N VAL A 105 16.82 7.99 1.09
CA VAL A 105 17.80 9.08 0.95
C VAL A 105 17.11 10.44 0.80
N PRO A 106 16.23 10.70 -0.20
CA PRO A 106 15.56 11.99 -0.32
C PRO A 106 14.66 12.29 0.87
N PHE A 107 14.02 11.27 1.46
CA PHE A 107 13.19 11.44 2.65
C PHE A 107 14.02 11.92 3.85
N GLY A 108 15.17 11.30 4.13
CA GLY A 108 16.08 11.71 5.18
C GLY A 108 16.62 13.15 4.98
N VAL A 109 16.93 13.50 3.72
CA VAL A 109 17.35 14.85 3.34
C VAL A 109 16.23 15.88 3.60
N ILE A 110 15.00 15.60 3.14
CA ILE A 110 13.86 16.49 3.31
C ILE A 110 13.57 16.73 4.80
N VAL A 111 13.52 15.66 5.60
CA VAL A 111 13.29 15.76 7.05
C VAL A 111 14.39 16.60 7.70
N SER A 112 15.67 16.35 7.38
CA SER A 112 16.79 17.09 7.95
C SER A 112 16.78 18.58 7.59
N VAL A 113 16.45 18.92 6.33
CA VAL A 113 16.36 20.31 5.87
C VAL A 113 15.17 21.02 6.51
N GLN A 114 13.98 20.40 6.50
CA GLN A 114 12.77 21.02 7.05
C GLN A 114 12.90 21.29 8.55
N VAL A 115 13.29 20.25 9.29
CA VAL A 115 13.47 20.35 10.74
C VAL A 115 14.67 21.23 11.08
N GLY A 116 15.75 21.13 10.31
CA GLY A 116 16.95 21.95 10.48
C GLY A 116 16.66 23.44 10.35
N ASN A 117 15.94 23.84 9.32
CA ASN A 117 15.56 25.25 9.11
C ASN A 117 14.70 25.78 10.29
N LEU A 118 13.82 24.95 10.84
CA LEU A 118 13.02 25.33 12.02
C LEU A 118 13.86 25.50 13.27
N ILE A 119 14.78 24.57 13.53
CA ILE A 119 15.67 24.58 14.69
C ILE A 119 16.66 25.74 14.59
N HIS A 120 17.19 26.03 13.40
CA HIS A 120 18.07 27.16 13.17
C HIS A 120 17.41 28.51 13.48
N GLN A 121 16.11 28.69 13.12
CA GLN A 121 15.35 29.91 13.43
C GLN A 121 15.21 30.18 14.93
N ILE A 122 15.23 29.14 15.76
CA ILE A 122 15.18 29.27 17.24
C ILE A 122 16.57 29.24 17.87
N GLY A 123 17.65 29.19 17.09
CA GLY A 123 19.02 29.19 17.56
C GLY A 123 19.46 27.93 18.33
N ALA A 124 18.78 26.80 18.10
CA ALA A 124 19.00 25.54 18.82
C ALA A 124 19.69 24.47 17.95
N ASP A 125 20.65 24.84 17.12
CA ASP A 125 21.33 23.98 16.14
C ASP A 125 21.90 22.68 16.72
N SER A 126 22.22 22.68 18.01
CA SER A 126 22.68 21.49 18.75
C SER A 126 21.62 20.37 18.79
N LEU A 127 20.33 20.68 18.69
CA LEU A 127 19.24 19.69 18.76
C LEU A 127 18.90 19.04 17.41
N LEU A 128 19.63 19.37 16.37
CA LEU A 128 19.34 18.91 15.01
C LEU A 128 19.44 17.39 14.88
N GLY A 129 20.40 16.77 15.54
CA GLY A 129 20.55 15.31 15.58
C GLY A 129 19.36 14.60 16.24
N ALA A 130 18.85 15.16 17.34
CA ALA A 130 17.67 14.62 18.01
C ALA A 130 16.43 14.68 17.13
N ALA A 131 16.12 15.82 16.56
CA ALA A 131 14.92 16.05 15.79
C ALA A 131 14.91 15.28 14.45
N GLY A 132 16.07 15.25 13.75
CA GLY A 132 16.22 14.45 12.54
C GLY A 132 16.08 12.95 12.80
N GLY A 133 16.74 12.45 13.87
CA GLY A 133 16.66 11.04 14.25
C GLY A 133 15.26 10.61 14.66
N LEU A 134 14.60 11.39 15.53
CA LEU A 134 13.23 11.09 15.97
C LEU A 134 12.23 11.13 14.80
N GLY A 135 12.35 12.10 13.90
CA GLY A 135 11.49 12.21 12.73
C GLY A 135 11.60 11.01 11.79
N VAL A 136 12.83 10.56 11.54
CA VAL A 136 13.09 9.39 10.69
C VAL A 136 12.64 8.10 11.40
N ILE A 137 13.02 7.87 12.65
CA ILE A 137 12.77 6.58 13.33
C ILE A 137 11.29 6.41 13.70
N LYS A 138 10.65 7.44 14.32
CA LYS A 138 9.28 7.32 14.85
C LYS A 138 8.22 7.30 13.76
N GLN A 139 8.43 8.06 12.67
CA GLN A 139 7.40 8.26 11.67
C GLN A 139 7.89 7.94 10.24
N GLY A 140 9.05 8.43 9.86
CA GLY A 140 9.53 8.34 8.48
C GLY A 140 9.74 6.90 8.01
N ALA A 141 10.55 6.15 8.74
CA ALA A 141 10.93 4.81 8.34
C ALA A 141 9.75 3.82 8.32
N PRO A 142 8.89 3.70 9.37
CA PRO A 142 7.76 2.79 9.30
C PRO A 142 6.76 3.18 8.22
N MET A 143 6.51 4.48 8.00
CA MET A 143 5.63 4.95 6.94
C MET A 143 6.18 4.62 5.55
N ALA A 144 7.46 4.91 5.31
CA ALA A 144 8.14 4.61 4.05
C ALA A 144 8.17 3.09 3.77
N THR A 145 8.46 2.28 4.80
CA THR A 145 8.41 0.82 4.71
C THR A 145 7.02 0.33 4.34
N GLY A 146 6.00 0.84 5.02
CA GLY A 146 4.61 0.49 4.76
C GLY A 146 4.19 0.82 3.34
N LEU A 147 4.45 2.06 2.88
CA LEU A 147 4.11 2.50 1.53
C LEU A 147 4.83 1.67 0.46
N LEU A 148 6.10 1.36 0.67
CA LEU A 148 6.88 0.56 -0.27
C LEU A 148 6.36 -0.88 -0.36
N LEU A 149 6.10 -1.52 0.79
CA LEU A 149 5.51 -2.85 0.82
C LEU A 149 4.08 -2.85 0.26
N GLY A 150 3.29 -1.81 0.55
CA GLY A 150 1.93 -1.64 0.03
C GLY A 150 1.89 -1.41 -1.48
N ALA A 151 2.89 -0.74 -2.05
CA ALA A 151 2.98 -0.55 -3.49
C ALA A 151 3.67 -1.74 -4.17
N ALA A 152 4.99 -1.90 -4.00
CA ALA A 152 5.78 -2.90 -4.72
C ALA A 152 5.52 -4.33 -4.21
N GLY A 153 5.44 -4.53 -2.88
CA GLY A 153 5.19 -5.85 -2.30
C GLY A 153 3.79 -6.38 -2.61
N ALA A 154 2.76 -5.53 -2.44
CA ALA A 154 1.39 -5.91 -2.76
C ALA A 154 1.21 -6.22 -4.26
N ALA A 155 1.80 -5.39 -5.14
CA ALA A 155 1.74 -5.61 -6.58
C ALA A 155 2.40 -6.95 -6.97
N ALA A 156 3.58 -7.24 -6.45
CA ALA A 156 4.31 -8.47 -6.75
C ALA A 156 3.53 -9.72 -6.30
N ILE A 157 2.98 -9.71 -5.08
CA ILE A 157 2.20 -10.84 -4.54
C ILE A 157 0.88 -11.01 -5.30
N ALA A 158 0.14 -9.92 -5.53
CA ALA A 158 -1.15 -9.99 -6.23
C ALA A 158 -1.00 -10.43 -7.69
N ALA A 159 0.06 -9.98 -8.38
CA ALA A 159 0.34 -10.38 -9.75
C ALA A 159 0.69 -11.88 -9.86
N ASP A 160 1.55 -12.41 -8.98
CA ASP A 160 1.93 -13.82 -8.99
C ASP A 160 0.73 -14.73 -8.67
N LEU A 161 -0.07 -14.40 -7.64
CA LEU A 161 -1.27 -15.17 -7.31
C LEU A 161 -2.35 -15.07 -8.38
N GLY A 162 -2.56 -13.86 -8.94
CA GLY A 162 -3.52 -13.64 -10.01
C GLY A 162 -3.14 -14.40 -11.29
N ALA A 163 -1.86 -14.43 -11.65
CA ALA A 163 -1.37 -15.22 -12.79
C ALA A 163 -1.58 -16.72 -12.58
N ARG A 164 -1.36 -17.25 -11.37
CA ARG A 164 -1.64 -18.67 -11.02
C ARG A 164 -3.14 -18.97 -11.06
N ASN A 165 -3.97 -18.02 -10.61
CA ASN A 165 -5.42 -18.20 -10.64
C ASN A 165 -5.97 -18.29 -12.07
N ILE A 166 -5.47 -17.46 -12.99
CA ILE A 166 -5.87 -17.51 -14.41
C ILE A 166 -5.43 -18.81 -15.09
N ARG A 167 -4.28 -19.36 -14.70
CA ARG A 167 -3.79 -20.64 -15.23
C ARG A 167 -4.46 -21.85 -14.61
N GLU A 168 -5.51 -21.63 -13.78
CA GLU A 168 -6.27 -22.70 -13.09
C GLU A 168 -5.42 -23.56 -12.14
N GLU A 169 -4.18 -23.12 -11.80
CA GLU A 169 -3.30 -23.85 -10.88
C GLU A 169 -3.92 -23.98 -9.50
N ILE A 170 -4.69 -22.97 -9.07
CA ILE A 170 -5.34 -22.94 -7.76
C ILE A 170 -6.49 -23.95 -7.72
N ASP A 171 -7.27 -24.07 -8.79
CA ASP A 171 -8.36 -25.03 -8.85
C ASP A 171 -7.84 -26.46 -9.01
N ALA A 172 -6.74 -26.65 -9.74
CA ALA A 172 -6.03 -27.93 -9.79
C ALA A 172 -5.53 -28.38 -8.41
N MET A 173 -4.99 -27.47 -7.59
CA MET A 173 -4.61 -27.78 -6.20
C MET A 173 -5.82 -28.19 -5.35
N ARG A 174 -6.95 -27.51 -5.50
CA ARG A 174 -8.19 -27.84 -4.77
C ARG A 174 -8.73 -29.23 -5.14
N THR A 175 -8.70 -29.58 -6.43
CA THR A 175 -9.14 -30.92 -6.89
C THR A 175 -8.21 -32.03 -6.38
N MET A 176 -6.93 -31.74 -6.16
CA MET A 176 -5.97 -32.67 -5.53
C MET A 176 -6.08 -32.72 -3.99
N GLY A 177 -7.03 -31.98 -3.38
CA GLY A 177 -7.19 -31.93 -1.93
C GLY A 177 -6.16 -31.09 -1.19
N ILE A 178 -5.36 -30.27 -1.92
CA ILE A 178 -4.33 -29.40 -1.34
C ILE A 178 -4.97 -28.02 -1.10
N SER A 179 -4.92 -27.52 0.14
CA SER A 179 -5.43 -26.19 0.45
C SER A 179 -4.49 -25.10 -0.11
N PRO A 180 -4.96 -24.19 -0.99
CA PRO A 180 -4.14 -23.09 -1.52
C PRO A 180 -3.65 -22.13 -0.43
N LEU A 181 -4.44 -22.00 0.66
CA LEU A 181 -4.10 -21.15 1.80
C LEU A 181 -2.79 -21.60 2.45
N HIS A 182 -2.67 -22.89 2.80
CA HIS A 182 -1.47 -23.44 3.43
C HIS A 182 -0.26 -23.45 2.51
N ARG A 183 -0.47 -23.63 1.21
CA ARG A 183 0.63 -23.77 0.25
C ARG A 183 1.17 -22.45 -0.28
N LEU A 184 0.29 -21.46 -0.46
CA LEU A 184 0.64 -20.21 -1.12
C LEU A 184 0.60 -18.98 -0.20
N VAL A 185 -0.39 -18.88 0.70
CA VAL A 185 -0.59 -17.66 1.51
C VAL A 185 0.32 -17.67 2.75
N ILE A 186 0.36 -18.77 3.49
CA ILE A 186 1.11 -18.86 4.75
C ILE A 186 2.62 -18.61 4.56
N PRO A 187 3.33 -19.20 3.58
CA PRO A 187 4.74 -18.91 3.37
C PRO A 187 5.03 -17.44 3.05
N ARG A 188 4.14 -16.78 2.28
CA ARG A 188 4.26 -15.36 1.97
C ARG A 188 4.03 -14.48 3.19
N MET A 189 3.10 -14.86 4.04
CA MET A 189 2.82 -14.15 5.29
C MET A 189 4.03 -14.16 6.21
N VAL A 190 4.64 -15.32 6.41
CA VAL A 190 5.86 -15.44 7.20
C VAL A 190 7.01 -14.68 6.57
N ALA A 191 7.20 -14.79 5.25
CA ALA A 191 8.21 -14.03 4.53
C ALA A 191 8.07 -12.52 4.76
N MET A 192 6.84 -11.98 4.66
CA MET A 192 6.57 -10.55 4.83
C MET A 192 6.84 -10.07 6.26
N VAL A 193 6.51 -10.88 7.27
CA VAL A 193 6.79 -10.59 8.69
C VAL A 193 8.30 -10.43 8.96
N PHE A 194 9.16 -11.16 8.22
CA PHE A 194 10.61 -11.00 8.32
C PHE A 194 11.15 -9.88 7.43
N VAL A 195 10.63 -9.71 6.23
CA VAL A 195 11.08 -8.70 5.27
C VAL A 195 10.75 -7.28 5.73
N ALA A 196 9.57 -7.07 6.31
CA ALA A 196 9.13 -5.75 6.74
C ALA A 196 10.08 -5.09 7.76
N PRO A 197 10.50 -5.73 8.87
CA PRO A 197 11.47 -5.15 9.79
C PRO A 197 12.86 -4.98 9.18
N MET A 198 13.31 -5.88 8.30
CA MET A 198 14.60 -5.70 7.62
C MET A 198 14.61 -4.46 6.74
N LEU A 199 13.54 -4.23 5.97
CA LEU A 199 13.41 -3.01 5.17
C LEU A 199 13.30 -1.76 6.04
N ASN A 200 12.59 -1.83 7.16
CA ASN A 200 12.49 -0.71 8.10
C ASN A 200 13.86 -0.32 8.66
N ILE A 201 14.68 -1.30 9.06
CA ILE A 201 16.04 -1.05 9.54
C ILE A 201 16.90 -0.45 8.42
N LEU A 202 16.80 -0.97 7.20
CA LEU A 202 17.52 -0.43 6.04
C LEU A 202 17.15 1.05 5.77
N ILE A 203 15.85 1.38 5.84
CA ILE A 203 15.35 2.74 5.65
C ILE A 203 15.81 3.66 6.79
N ILE A 204 15.79 3.21 8.05
CA ILE A 204 16.32 3.96 9.19
C ILE A 204 17.80 4.29 8.96
N PHE A 205 18.59 3.27 8.64
CA PHE A 205 20.02 3.41 8.46
C PHE A 205 20.37 4.39 7.32
N THR A 206 19.78 4.21 6.15
CA THR A 206 20.03 5.06 4.98
C THR A 206 19.46 6.47 5.17
N GLY A 207 18.28 6.62 5.79
CA GLY A 207 17.65 7.91 6.07
C GLY A 207 18.42 8.74 7.11
N VAL A 208 18.92 8.10 8.16
CA VAL A 208 19.75 8.78 9.18
C VAL A 208 21.11 9.21 8.58
N ILE A 209 21.75 8.37 7.78
CA ILE A 209 23.02 8.73 7.10
C ILE A 209 22.79 9.91 6.13
N ALA A 210 21.73 9.89 5.37
CA ALA A 210 21.39 10.98 4.45
C ALA A 210 21.13 12.30 5.21
N GLY A 211 20.36 12.22 6.31
CA GLY A 211 20.13 13.36 7.19
C GLY A 211 21.39 13.92 7.85
N TYR A 212 22.28 13.04 8.31
CA TYR A 212 23.59 13.38 8.86
C TYR A 212 24.46 14.12 7.83
N ALA A 213 24.52 13.65 6.60
CA ALA A 213 25.29 14.30 5.55
C ALA A 213 24.83 15.75 5.29
N VAL A 214 23.52 15.99 5.35
CA VAL A 214 22.94 17.33 5.20
C VAL A 214 23.20 18.21 6.43
N ALA A 215 23.10 17.64 7.62
CA ALA A 215 23.33 18.38 8.87
C ALA A 215 24.76 18.91 8.97
N ILE A 216 25.77 18.13 8.57
CA ILE A 216 27.17 18.54 8.64
C ILE A 216 27.55 19.45 7.47
N GLY A 217 27.13 19.11 6.23
CA GLY A 217 27.51 19.86 5.05
C GLY A 217 26.87 21.25 5.01
N PRO A 218 25.62 21.39 4.54
CA PRO A 218 24.97 22.68 4.36
C PRO A 218 24.63 23.43 5.64
N GLN A 219 24.36 22.72 6.76
CA GLN A 219 23.89 23.33 8.02
C GLN A 219 25.01 23.57 9.03
N GLY A 220 26.23 23.08 8.78
CA GLY A 220 27.42 23.38 9.59
C GLY A 220 27.42 22.80 11.02
N VAL A 221 26.58 21.81 11.31
CA VAL A 221 26.50 21.17 12.64
C VAL A 221 27.74 20.29 12.86
N THR A 222 28.32 20.35 14.04
CA THR A 222 29.49 19.51 14.36
C THR A 222 29.07 18.05 14.52
N PRO A 223 29.91 17.08 14.04
CA PRO A 223 29.61 15.65 14.16
C PRO A 223 29.32 15.18 15.57
N GLY A 224 30.07 15.71 16.54
CA GLY A 224 29.90 15.37 17.96
C GLY A 224 28.57 15.83 18.52
N SER A 225 28.11 17.03 18.17
CA SER A 225 26.79 17.54 18.58
C SER A 225 25.66 16.71 17.98
N TYR A 226 25.75 16.35 16.70
CA TYR A 226 24.73 15.54 16.03
C TYR A 226 24.55 14.19 16.71
N TRP A 227 25.62 13.42 16.86
CA TRP A 227 25.55 12.08 17.47
C TRP A 227 25.25 12.11 18.98
N GLY A 228 25.75 13.13 19.69
CA GLY A 228 25.45 13.33 21.10
C GLY A 228 23.97 13.53 21.34
N THR A 229 23.32 14.42 20.58
CA THR A 229 21.88 14.69 20.73
C THR A 229 21.02 13.57 20.13
N PHE A 230 21.44 12.96 19.02
CA PHE A 230 20.77 11.77 18.48
C PHE A 230 20.68 10.64 19.54
N GLY A 231 21.82 10.33 20.21
CA GLY A 231 21.86 9.26 21.20
C GLY A 231 21.11 9.58 22.49
N SER A 232 21.07 10.85 22.91
CA SER A 232 20.36 11.25 24.14
C SER A 232 18.84 11.25 24.02
N PHE A 233 18.31 11.52 22.83
CA PHE A 233 16.85 11.58 22.58
C PHE A 233 16.26 10.33 21.94
N THR A 234 17.10 9.48 21.29
CA THR A 234 16.62 8.23 20.67
C THR A 234 16.66 7.09 21.68
N VAL A 235 15.48 6.63 22.09
CA VAL A 235 15.35 5.50 23.02
C VAL A 235 15.20 4.19 22.23
N VAL A 236 15.77 3.09 22.73
CA VAL A 236 15.62 1.76 22.14
C VAL A 236 14.14 1.39 21.96
N ALA A 237 13.26 1.85 22.85
CA ALA A 237 11.83 1.68 22.73
C ALA A 237 11.24 2.27 21.43
N ASP A 238 11.77 3.39 20.94
CA ASP A 238 11.30 4.03 19.70
C ASP A 238 11.59 3.15 18.48
N ILE A 239 12.77 2.51 18.46
CA ILE A 239 13.14 1.55 17.41
C ILE A 239 12.24 0.32 17.52
N GLY A 240 11.95 -0.16 18.73
CA GLY A 240 11.04 -1.29 18.95
C GLY A 240 9.62 -1.00 18.44
N VAL A 241 9.09 0.19 18.70
CA VAL A 241 7.78 0.62 18.18
C VAL A 241 7.79 0.73 16.65
N SER A 242 8.88 1.27 16.07
CA SER A 242 9.05 1.37 14.61
C SER A 242 9.03 -0.02 13.94
N ILE A 243 9.75 -0.99 14.52
CA ILE A 243 9.78 -2.38 14.06
C ILE A 243 8.39 -3.03 14.21
N ALA A 244 7.72 -2.85 15.34
CA ALA A 244 6.38 -3.39 15.55
C ALA A 244 5.36 -2.85 14.53
N LYS A 245 5.42 -1.55 14.24
CA LYS A 245 4.61 -0.92 13.17
C LYS A 245 4.90 -1.55 11.81
N SER A 246 6.17 -1.73 11.44
CA SER A 246 6.54 -2.30 10.15
C SER A 246 6.05 -3.75 9.97
N VAL A 247 6.14 -4.57 11.01
CA VAL A 247 5.61 -5.95 11.03
C VAL A 247 4.09 -5.93 10.79
N LEU A 248 3.36 -5.07 11.50
CA LEU A 248 1.92 -4.95 11.35
C LEU A 248 1.53 -4.49 9.93
N PHE A 249 2.26 -3.53 9.36
CA PHE A 249 2.03 -3.09 7.99
C PHE A 249 2.30 -4.21 6.98
N GLY A 250 3.39 -4.95 7.15
CA GLY A 250 3.68 -6.14 6.32
C GLY A 250 2.56 -7.18 6.39
N PHE A 251 2.03 -7.44 7.58
CA PHE A 251 0.90 -8.34 7.76
C PHE A 251 -0.36 -7.87 7.03
N ILE A 252 -0.74 -6.59 7.16
CA ILE A 252 -1.90 -6.01 6.47
C ILE A 252 -1.73 -6.11 4.95
N VAL A 253 -0.55 -5.76 4.45
CA VAL A 253 -0.24 -5.79 3.02
C VAL A 253 -0.39 -7.18 2.43
N VAL A 254 0.19 -8.19 3.08
CA VAL A 254 0.16 -9.56 2.53
C VAL A 254 -1.25 -10.14 2.52
N VAL A 255 -2.06 -9.84 3.52
CA VAL A 255 -3.47 -10.29 3.57
C VAL A 255 -4.26 -9.67 2.41
N ILE A 256 -4.17 -8.36 2.22
CA ILE A 256 -4.87 -7.66 1.14
C ILE A 256 -4.39 -8.14 -0.23
N ALA A 257 -3.07 -8.26 -0.42
CA ALA A 257 -2.48 -8.68 -1.69
C ALA A 257 -2.86 -10.13 -2.05
N CYS A 258 -2.82 -11.04 -1.08
CA CYS A 258 -3.23 -12.43 -1.30
C CYS A 258 -4.72 -12.53 -1.62
N GLN A 259 -5.57 -11.79 -0.91
CA GLN A 259 -7.01 -11.81 -1.17
C GLN A 259 -7.31 -11.33 -2.58
N ARG A 260 -6.77 -10.17 -2.99
CA ARG A 260 -7.01 -9.60 -4.32
C ARG A 260 -6.41 -10.45 -5.44
N GLY A 261 -5.25 -11.05 -5.21
CA GLY A 261 -4.64 -11.98 -6.16
C GLY A 261 -5.47 -13.25 -6.37
N LEU A 262 -5.99 -13.85 -5.30
CA LEU A 262 -6.84 -15.05 -5.37
C LEU A 262 -8.23 -14.77 -5.95
N GLU A 263 -8.74 -13.55 -5.83
CA GLU A 263 -10.05 -13.13 -6.39
C GLU A 263 -9.95 -12.66 -7.84
N ALA A 264 -8.76 -12.55 -8.44
CA ALA A 264 -8.58 -12.08 -9.81
C ALA A 264 -9.26 -13.03 -10.82
N LYS A 265 -10.18 -12.50 -11.63
CA LYS A 265 -10.97 -13.25 -12.63
C LYS A 265 -10.97 -12.50 -13.96
N GLY A 266 -11.20 -13.23 -15.06
CA GLY A 266 -11.37 -12.61 -16.37
C GLY A 266 -10.08 -12.37 -17.17
N GLY A 267 -9.07 -13.20 -16.94
CA GLY A 267 -7.83 -13.18 -17.74
C GLY A 267 -6.83 -12.10 -17.32
N PRO A 268 -5.87 -11.74 -18.18
CA PRO A 268 -4.79 -10.81 -17.84
C PRO A 268 -5.28 -9.43 -17.37
N ARG A 269 -6.40 -8.95 -17.90
CA ARG A 269 -7.01 -7.68 -17.48
C ARG A 269 -7.50 -7.74 -16.04
N GLY A 270 -8.11 -8.87 -15.64
CA GLY A 270 -8.56 -9.04 -14.25
C GLY A 270 -7.41 -9.13 -13.26
N VAL A 271 -6.24 -9.65 -13.67
CA VAL A 271 -5.03 -9.58 -12.82
C VAL A 271 -4.58 -8.14 -12.64
N ALA A 272 -4.53 -7.35 -13.71
CA ALA A 272 -4.14 -5.94 -13.61
C ALA A 272 -5.09 -5.14 -12.70
N ASP A 273 -6.40 -5.36 -12.81
CA ASP A 273 -7.41 -4.73 -11.95
C ASP A 273 -7.25 -5.19 -10.48
N GLY A 274 -6.97 -6.49 -10.26
CA GLY A 274 -6.68 -7.04 -8.93
C GLY A 274 -5.43 -6.45 -8.29
N VAL A 275 -4.35 -6.29 -9.05
CA VAL A 275 -3.11 -5.65 -8.60
C VAL A 275 -3.33 -4.20 -8.22
N ASN A 276 -4.01 -3.41 -9.07
CA ASN A 276 -4.33 -2.02 -8.78
C ASN A 276 -5.18 -1.89 -7.49
N ALA A 277 -6.19 -2.74 -7.35
CA ALA A 277 -7.02 -2.77 -6.14
C ALA A 277 -6.21 -3.17 -4.89
N ALA A 278 -5.29 -4.13 -5.01
CA ALA A 278 -4.42 -4.54 -3.90
C ALA A 278 -3.52 -3.39 -3.44
N VAL A 279 -2.88 -2.67 -4.37
CA VAL A 279 -2.00 -1.53 -4.07
C VAL A 279 -2.78 -0.41 -3.38
N VAL A 280 -3.89 0.04 -3.96
CA VAL A 280 -4.70 1.14 -3.41
C VAL A 280 -5.20 0.81 -2.00
N LEU A 281 -5.77 -0.39 -1.82
CA LEU A 281 -6.29 -0.82 -0.51
C LEU A 281 -5.17 -0.97 0.53
N SER A 282 -4.01 -1.49 0.15
CA SER A 282 -2.86 -1.63 1.05
C SER A 282 -2.36 -0.26 1.51
N VAL A 283 -2.15 0.68 0.60
CA VAL A 283 -1.67 2.03 0.91
C VAL A 283 -2.65 2.77 1.83
N VAL A 284 -3.95 2.73 1.52
CA VAL A 284 -4.98 3.38 2.36
C VAL A 284 -5.06 2.73 3.74
N SER A 285 -5.03 1.40 3.82
CA SER A 285 -5.07 0.67 5.10
C SER A 285 -3.85 0.99 5.98
N ILE A 286 -2.65 1.07 5.37
CA ILE A 286 -1.42 1.44 6.08
C ILE A 286 -1.52 2.87 6.61
N ALA A 287 -1.98 3.82 5.78
CA ALA A 287 -2.09 5.22 6.19
C ALA A 287 -3.02 5.37 7.41
N ILE A 288 -4.20 4.74 7.37
CA ILE A 288 -5.17 4.75 8.48
C ILE A 288 -4.56 4.08 9.72
N THR A 289 -3.97 2.89 9.56
CA THR A 289 -3.38 2.14 10.67
C THR A 289 -2.21 2.90 11.29
N ASN A 290 -1.37 3.57 10.47
CA ASN A 290 -0.28 4.39 10.98
C ASN A 290 -0.78 5.56 11.84
N LEU A 291 -1.84 6.23 11.42
CA LEU A 291 -2.45 7.31 12.22
C LEU A 291 -2.96 6.78 13.56
N ILE A 292 -3.69 5.67 13.55
CA ILE A 292 -4.24 5.06 14.76
C ILE A 292 -3.12 4.66 15.73
N ILE A 293 -2.10 3.94 15.23
CA ILE A 293 -0.99 3.48 16.09
C ILE A 293 -0.19 4.66 16.63
N THR A 294 0.10 5.66 15.78
CA THR A 294 0.84 6.85 16.22
C THR A 294 0.10 7.56 17.33
N GLN A 295 -1.22 7.72 17.21
CA GLN A 295 -2.04 8.34 18.24
C GLN A 295 -2.08 7.51 19.52
N LEU A 296 -2.23 6.19 19.42
CA LEU A 296 -2.19 5.29 20.58
C LEU A 296 -0.82 5.35 21.30
N VAL A 297 0.27 5.26 20.54
CA VAL A 297 1.63 5.34 21.11
C VAL A 297 1.85 6.68 21.81
N SER A 298 1.38 7.80 21.27
CA SER A 298 1.52 9.12 21.90
C SER A 298 0.71 9.25 23.20
N MET A 299 -0.39 8.51 23.33
CA MET A 299 -1.20 8.49 24.56
C MET A 299 -0.58 7.65 25.67
N PHE A 300 0.03 6.51 25.33
CA PHE A 300 0.55 5.56 26.32
C PHE A 300 2.04 5.73 26.62
N LEU A 301 2.82 6.24 25.66
CA LEU A 301 4.22 6.61 25.87
C LEU A 301 4.39 8.12 25.64
N PRO A 302 4.05 8.95 26.64
CA PRO A 302 4.30 10.38 26.52
C PRO A 302 5.79 10.60 26.30
N THR A 303 6.13 11.38 25.29
CA THR A 303 7.52 11.81 25.04
C THR A 303 8.04 12.43 26.32
N ARG A 304 9.01 11.79 26.97
CA ARG A 304 9.71 12.38 28.10
C ARG A 304 10.52 13.56 27.55
N LEU A 305 9.91 14.74 27.58
CA LEU A 305 10.64 15.99 27.53
C LEU A 305 11.25 16.14 28.94
N ALA A 306 12.42 15.56 29.11
CA ALA A 306 13.23 15.78 30.30
C ALA A 306 14.31 16.80 29.98
#